data_180c2eb0cabbaa792e67a6cbf9669aeb
#
_entry.id   180c2eb0cabbaa792e67a6cbf9669aeb
#
_cell.length_a   1.000
_cell.length_b   1.000
_cell.length_c   1.000
_cell.angle_alpha   90.00
_cell.angle_beta   90.00
_cell.angle_gamma   90.00
#
_symmetry.space_group_name_H-M   'P 1'
#
loop_
_entity.id
_entity.type
_entity.pdbx_description
1 polymer ?
#
loop_
_entity_poly.entity_id
_entity_poly.type
_entity_poly.pdbx_seq_one_letter_code
_entity_poly.pdbx_strand_id
1 'polypeptide(L)'
;MPESYYKPCRELDICNELIEKYFNTQQYGKCFEGHLALAEQGYPLAECQIGYFYYDGLGVEKDLEKAVYWTRRAADHGDRDGQCNLAWFYEEAIGVERDMEQAIFWYRKAALQDHDLAIEKCKELGVDLNAPTIDREVIRKELQCRIYPLGYLERYKYTVICTSYQGKWILSKHKKRNTWETQGGHIEDGETPLDCAKRELFEESGIKDADIYPVCDYWGFNRQSCSNGMVFLAVVHSFGNLPESEMKEIKVFDTLPAELTYPQTSPKLYAEAEKVLNSI
;
A
#
# COMPACT_ATOMS: atom_id res chain seq x y z
N MET A 1 -25.92 2.14 11.40
CA MET A 1 -24.79 3.05 11.70
C MET A 1 -23.61 2.52 10.91
N PRO A 2 -22.80 3.34 10.28
CA PRO A 2 -21.59 2.82 9.64
C PRO A 2 -20.74 2.11 10.70
N GLU A 3 -20.13 0.99 10.32
CA GLU A 3 -19.22 0.28 11.22
C GLU A 3 -18.12 1.25 11.65
N SER A 4 -17.87 1.30 12.97
CA SER A 4 -16.84 2.17 13.51
C SER A 4 -15.48 1.73 12.96
N TYR A 5 -14.73 2.66 12.39
CA TYR A 5 -13.34 2.44 11.98
C TYR A 5 -12.46 1.95 13.15
N TYR A 6 -12.75 2.43 14.35
CA TYR A 6 -12.00 2.08 15.54
C TYR A 6 -12.43 0.73 16.09
N LYS A 7 -11.45 -0.08 16.51
CA LYS A 7 -11.72 -1.33 17.18
C LYS A 7 -12.44 -1.06 18.51
N PRO A 8 -13.50 -1.79 18.86
CA PRO A 8 -14.17 -1.65 20.13
C PRO A 8 -13.18 -1.79 21.30
N CYS A 9 -13.10 -0.77 22.15
CA CYS A 9 -12.28 -0.75 23.34
C CYS A 9 -12.85 0.27 24.34
N ARG A 10 -12.37 0.22 25.58
CA ARG A 10 -12.84 1.10 26.65
C ARG A 10 -12.64 2.58 26.32
N GLU A 11 -11.53 2.94 25.71
CA GLU A 11 -11.17 4.30 25.33
C GLU A 11 -12.13 4.86 24.29
N LEU A 12 -12.52 4.05 23.31
CA LEU A 12 -13.52 4.40 22.30
C LEU A 12 -14.89 4.67 22.94
N ASP A 13 -15.30 3.78 23.88
CA ASP A 13 -16.57 3.95 24.59
C ASP A 13 -16.59 5.26 25.37
N ILE A 14 -15.49 5.59 26.06
CA ILE A 14 -15.38 6.86 26.80
C ILE A 14 -15.45 8.05 25.83
N CYS A 15 -14.74 8.03 24.71
CA CYS A 15 -14.82 9.11 23.70
C CYS A 15 -16.25 9.31 23.20
N ASN A 16 -16.96 8.23 22.88
CA ASN A 16 -18.34 8.28 22.42
C ASN A 16 -19.28 8.84 23.50
N GLU A 17 -19.14 8.41 24.76
CA GLU A 17 -19.91 8.95 25.88
C GLU A 17 -19.64 10.45 26.09
N LEU A 18 -18.39 10.90 25.97
CA LEU A 18 -18.04 12.32 26.10
C LEU A 18 -18.69 13.16 24.99
N ILE A 19 -18.72 12.65 23.75
CA ILE A 19 -19.37 13.31 22.63
C ILE A 19 -20.89 13.38 22.86
N GLU A 20 -21.52 12.27 23.19
CA GLU A 20 -22.97 12.24 23.42
C GLU A 20 -23.40 13.12 24.59
N LYS A 21 -22.68 13.03 25.70
CA LYS A 21 -23.07 13.71 26.95
C LYS A 21 -22.70 15.18 26.97
N TYR A 22 -21.56 15.57 26.46
CA TYR A 22 -21.02 16.91 26.62
C TYR A 22 -20.91 17.71 25.32
N PHE A 23 -20.44 17.09 24.22
CA PHE A 23 -20.30 17.81 22.96
C PHE A 23 -21.66 18.19 22.38
N ASN A 24 -22.60 17.23 22.29
CA ASN A 24 -23.93 17.43 21.76
C ASN A 24 -24.78 18.38 22.63
N THR A 25 -24.40 18.56 23.89
CA THR A 25 -25.05 19.51 24.82
C THR A 25 -24.27 20.82 24.99
N GLN A 26 -23.27 21.07 24.14
CA GLN A 26 -22.44 22.28 24.11
C GLN A 26 -21.62 22.53 25.40
N GLN A 27 -21.40 21.50 26.20
CA GLN A 27 -20.54 21.55 27.38
C GLN A 27 -19.08 21.26 26.98
N TYR A 28 -18.56 22.03 26.04
CA TYR A 28 -17.28 21.76 25.36
C TYR A 28 -16.09 21.67 26.31
N GLY A 29 -16.04 22.48 27.38
CA GLY A 29 -14.94 22.39 28.36
C GLY A 29 -14.84 21.03 29.04
N LYS A 30 -15.97 20.43 29.42
CA LYS A 30 -15.99 19.10 30.04
C LYS A 30 -15.64 18.02 29.01
N CYS A 31 -16.08 18.19 27.76
CA CYS A 31 -15.73 17.29 26.67
C CYS A 31 -14.24 17.34 26.40
N PHE A 32 -13.66 18.54 26.35
CA PHE A 32 -12.23 18.75 26.19
C PHE A 32 -11.41 18.06 27.30
N GLU A 33 -11.77 18.33 28.59
CA GLU A 33 -11.06 17.72 29.74
C GLU A 33 -11.06 16.19 29.69
N GLY A 34 -12.23 15.61 29.32
CA GLY A 34 -12.35 14.15 29.23
C GLY A 34 -11.49 13.55 28.10
N HIS A 35 -11.49 14.20 26.91
CA HIS A 35 -10.64 13.77 25.81
C HIS A 35 -9.15 14.00 26.10
N LEU A 36 -8.78 15.10 26.76
CA LEU A 36 -7.39 15.39 27.11
C LEU A 36 -6.77 14.29 27.96
N ALA A 37 -7.52 13.76 28.94
CA ALA A 37 -7.05 12.66 29.78
C ALA A 37 -6.71 11.38 28.99
N LEU A 38 -7.43 11.11 27.90
CA LEU A 38 -7.15 9.97 27.01
C LEU A 38 -6.04 10.31 26.01
N ALA A 39 -6.01 11.53 25.49
CA ALA A 39 -5.00 12.00 24.56
C ALA A 39 -3.60 12.02 25.20
N GLU A 40 -3.48 12.39 26.46
CA GLU A 40 -2.23 12.32 27.25
C GLU A 40 -1.73 10.87 27.42
N GLN A 41 -2.63 9.89 27.40
CA GLN A 41 -2.30 8.48 27.40
C GLN A 41 -1.95 7.93 26.00
N GLY A 42 -2.07 8.77 24.96
CA GLY A 42 -1.72 8.41 23.59
C GLY A 42 -2.84 7.72 22.81
N TYR A 43 -4.12 7.89 23.22
CA TYR A 43 -5.24 7.35 22.45
C TYR A 43 -5.51 8.20 21.19
N PRO A 44 -5.31 7.67 19.97
CA PRO A 44 -5.24 8.48 18.75
C PRO A 44 -6.51 9.28 18.43
N LEU A 45 -7.70 8.68 18.62
CA LEU A 45 -8.97 9.38 18.43
C LEU A 45 -9.10 10.60 19.38
N ALA A 46 -8.70 10.43 20.65
CA ALA A 46 -8.75 11.52 21.62
C ALA A 46 -7.74 12.64 21.25
N GLU A 47 -6.56 12.28 20.77
CA GLU A 47 -5.56 13.25 20.28
C GLU A 47 -6.12 14.05 19.08
N CYS A 48 -6.79 13.38 18.13
CA CYS A 48 -7.46 14.04 17.00
C CYS A 48 -8.55 15.00 17.48
N GLN A 49 -9.38 14.59 18.43
CA GLN A 49 -10.42 15.44 19.01
C GLN A 49 -9.82 16.65 19.73
N ILE A 50 -8.76 16.52 20.51
CA ILE A 50 -8.06 17.63 21.15
C ILE A 50 -7.49 18.62 20.11
N GLY A 51 -6.96 18.12 18.99
CA GLY A 51 -6.55 18.95 17.85
C GLY A 51 -7.72 19.80 17.32
N TYR A 52 -8.88 19.19 17.13
CA TYR A 52 -10.09 19.88 16.71
C TYR A 52 -10.57 20.94 17.71
N PHE A 53 -10.57 20.64 19.02
CA PHE A 53 -10.95 21.60 20.06
C PHE A 53 -10.08 22.86 20.05
N TYR A 54 -8.75 22.69 19.89
CA TYR A 54 -7.84 23.84 19.76
C TYR A 54 -8.00 24.59 18.44
N TYR A 55 -8.30 23.88 17.34
CA TYR A 55 -8.53 24.50 16.03
C TYR A 55 -9.74 25.42 16.03
N ASP A 56 -10.87 24.99 16.61
CA ASP A 56 -12.12 25.75 16.65
C ASP A 56 -12.26 26.63 17.90
N GLY A 57 -11.48 26.41 18.95
CA GLY A 57 -11.60 27.13 20.21
C GLY A 57 -12.81 26.68 21.03
N LEU A 58 -13.17 25.39 21.01
CA LEU A 58 -14.33 24.84 21.69
C LEU A 58 -14.01 24.48 23.14
N GLY A 59 -14.48 25.25 24.09
CA GLY A 59 -14.22 25.02 25.52
C GLY A 59 -12.80 25.28 25.98
N VAL A 60 -11.93 25.72 25.07
CA VAL A 60 -10.55 26.11 25.26
C VAL A 60 -10.24 27.29 24.34
N GLU A 61 -9.26 28.12 24.68
CA GLU A 61 -8.80 29.18 23.77
C GLU A 61 -8.24 28.59 22.47
N LYS A 62 -8.64 29.19 21.34
CA LYS A 62 -8.17 28.79 20.02
C LYS A 62 -6.66 28.93 19.92
N ASP A 63 -5.97 27.84 19.53
CA ASP A 63 -4.52 27.76 19.43
C ASP A 63 -4.12 26.83 18.28
N LEU A 64 -3.74 27.41 17.14
CA LEU A 64 -3.42 26.65 15.94
C LEU A 64 -2.12 25.83 16.06
N GLU A 65 -1.17 26.28 16.89
CA GLU A 65 0.08 25.52 17.11
C GLU A 65 -0.23 24.25 17.91
N LYS A 66 -1.06 24.35 18.96
CA LYS A 66 -1.53 23.18 19.70
C LYS A 66 -2.45 22.29 18.88
N ALA A 67 -3.29 22.85 18.01
CA ALA A 67 -4.10 22.08 17.09
C ALA A 67 -3.21 21.19 16.20
N VAL A 68 -2.17 21.78 15.60
CA VAL A 68 -1.19 21.04 14.79
C VAL A 68 -0.44 20.01 15.63
N TYR A 69 -0.01 20.34 16.81
CA TYR A 69 0.71 19.42 17.71
C TYR A 69 -0.11 18.15 17.99
N TRP A 70 -1.36 18.31 18.42
CA TRP A 70 -2.21 17.17 18.77
C TRP A 70 -2.67 16.37 17.52
N THR A 71 -3.01 17.08 16.45
CA THR A 71 -3.38 16.42 15.18
C THR A 71 -2.19 15.62 14.61
N ARG A 72 -0.96 16.13 14.73
CA ARG A 72 0.24 15.40 14.32
C ARG A 72 0.46 14.13 15.14
N ARG A 73 0.28 14.20 16.46
CA ARG A 73 0.35 13.01 17.32
C ARG A 73 -0.66 11.95 16.91
N ALA A 74 -1.92 12.35 16.67
CA ALA A 74 -2.94 11.43 16.18
C ALA A 74 -2.55 10.79 14.85
N ALA A 75 -2.06 11.59 13.91
CA ALA A 75 -1.60 11.12 12.60
C ALA A 75 -0.41 10.15 12.71
N ASP A 76 0.55 10.45 13.57
CA ASP A 76 1.72 9.60 13.82
C ASP A 76 1.34 8.27 14.51
N HIS A 77 0.31 8.29 15.36
CA HIS A 77 -0.27 7.10 16.00
C HIS A 77 -1.24 6.34 15.07
N GLY A 78 -1.36 6.76 13.81
CA GLY A 78 -2.10 6.04 12.78
C GLY A 78 -3.57 6.41 12.63
N ASP A 79 -4.06 7.42 13.34
CA ASP A 79 -5.44 7.90 13.20
C ASP A 79 -5.69 8.45 11.80
N ARG A 80 -6.64 7.87 11.06
CA ARG A 80 -6.91 8.27 9.67
C ARG A 80 -7.51 9.67 9.56
N ASP A 81 -8.33 10.07 10.53
CA ASP A 81 -8.93 11.40 10.56
C ASP A 81 -7.87 12.45 10.92
N GLY A 82 -6.98 12.13 11.88
CA GLY A 82 -5.80 12.92 12.22
C GLY A 82 -4.84 13.08 11.04
N GLN A 83 -4.62 12.02 10.25
CA GLN A 83 -3.82 12.08 9.03
C GLN A 83 -4.46 13.00 7.97
N CYS A 84 -5.77 12.88 7.73
CA CYS A 84 -6.49 13.74 6.80
C CYS A 84 -6.48 15.21 7.25
N ASN A 85 -6.70 15.46 8.54
CA ASN A 85 -6.68 16.81 9.11
C ASN A 85 -5.28 17.44 9.06
N LEU A 86 -4.23 16.68 9.33
CA LEU A 86 -2.86 17.16 9.23
C LEU A 86 -2.49 17.49 7.77
N ALA A 87 -2.94 16.69 6.82
CA ALA A 87 -2.78 16.98 5.40
C ALA A 87 -3.43 18.31 5.01
N TRP A 88 -4.64 18.52 5.47
CA TRP A 88 -5.36 19.79 5.25
C TRP A 88 -4.66 20.98 5.90
N PHE A 89 -4.10 20.84 7.10
CA PHE A 89 -3.33 21.90 7.75
C PHE A 89 -2.11 22.30 6.90
N TYR A 90 -1.40 21.36 6.30
CA TYR A 90 -0.32 21.67 5.38
C TYR A 90 -0.80 22.28 4.06
N GLU A 91 -1.93 21.81 3.49
CA GLU A 91 -2.51 22.35 2.25
C GLU A 91 -2.91 23.82 2.42
N GLU A 92 -3.56 24.17 3.54
CA GLU A 92 -4.12 25.49 3.82
C GLU A 92 -3.24 26.40 4.69
N ALA A 93 -2.03 25.97 5.04
CA ALA A 93 -1.13 26.71 5.94
C ALA A 93 -1.73 27.01 7.33
N ILE A 94 -2.45 26.07 7.92
CA ILE A 94 -3.12 26.25 9.22
C ILE A 94 -2.13 25.89 10.35
N GLY A 95 -1.60 26.91 11.03
CA GLY A 95 -0.65 26.73 12.14
C GLY A 95 0.70 26.12 11.73
N VAL A 96 0.92 25.91 10.45
CA VAL A 96 2.17 25.43 9.82
C VAL A 96 2.41 26.18 8.52
N GLU A 97 3.64 26.16 8.02
CA GLU A 97 3.93 26.61 6.66
C GLU A 97 3.27 25.67 5.63
N ARG A 98 2.82 26.25 4.52
CA ARG A 98 2.22 25.47 3.43
C ARG A 98 3.24 24.50 2.86
N ASP A 99 2.89 23.21 2.85
CA ASP A 99 3.73 22.15 2.30
C ASP A 99 2.86 21.11 1.59
N MET A 100 2.77 21.21 0.27
CA MET A 100 1.98 20.29 -0.54
C MET A 100 2.57 18.88 -0.59
N GLU A 101 3.87 18.70 -0.38
CA GLU A 101 4.49 17.37 -0.32
C GLU A 101 4.03 16.65 0.95
N GLN A 102 4.02 17.36 2.10
CA GLN A 102 3.47 16.84 3.35
C GLN A 102 1.96 16.62 3.28
N ALA A 103 1.21 17.53 2.66
CA ALA A 103 -0.23 17.35 2.46
C ALA A 103 -0.53 16.07 1.68
N ILE A 104 0.15 15.86 0.54
CA ILE A 104 -0.01 14.66 -0.29
C ILE A 104 0.38 13.40 0.49
N PHE A 105 1.47 13.42 1.23
CA PHE A 105 1.93 12.30 2.05
C PHE A 105 0.85 11.86 3.06
N TRP A 106 0.29 12.82 3.80
CA TRP A 106 -0.69 12.51 4.83
C TRP A 106 -2.08 12.16 4.26
N TYR A 107 -2.54 12.85 3.18
CA TYR A 107 -3.76 12.45 2.47
C TYR A 107 -3.65 11.02 1.96
N ARG A 108 -2.50 10.65 1.39
CA ARG A 108 -2.29 9.30 0.91
C ARG A 108 -2.36 8.27 2.03
N LYS A 109 -1.76 8.54 3.19
CA LYS A 109 -1.86 7.65 4.35
C LYS A 109 -3.31 7.46 4.83
N ALA A 110 -4.08 8.53 4.91
CA ALA A 110 -5.50 8.47 5.29
C ALA A 110 -6.33 7.72 4.23
N ALA A 111 -6.07 7.97 2.93
CA ALA A 111 -6.77 7.32 1.82
C ALA A 111 -6.53 5.80 1.79
N LEU A 112 -5.33 5.34 2.14
CA LEU A 112 -5.01 3.91 2.27
C LEU A 112 -5.73 3.23 3.45
N GLN A 113 -6.28 4.02 4.38
CA GLN A 113 -7.16 3.57 5.46
C GLN A 113 -8.65 3.83 5.15
N ASP A 114 -9.02 3.95 3.87
CA ASP A 114 -10.39 4.15 3.40
C ASP A 114 -11.06 5.42 3.95
N HIS A 115 -10.31 6.52 4.10
CA HIS A 115 -10.85 7.83 4.44
C HIS A 115 -11.37 8.52 3.19
N ASP A 116 -12.70 8.65 3.04
CA ASP A 116 -13.38 9.10 1.81
C ASP A 116 -12.84 10.45 1.28
N LEU A 117 -12.77 11.48 2.13
CA LEU A 117 -12.26 12.79 1.73
C LEU A 117 -10.80 12.72 1.26
N ALA A 118 -9.98 11.93 1.93
CA ALA A 118 -8.58 11.77 1.54
C ALA A 118 -8.43 11.04 0.20
N ILE A 119 -9.32 10.08 -0.09
CA ILE A 119 -9.40 9.40 -1.40
C ILE A 119 -9.75 10.42 -2.50
N GLU A 120 -10.74 11.28 -2.27
CA GLU A 120 -11.12 12.34 -3.19
C GLU A 120 -9.96 13.33 -3.42
N LYS A 121 -9.32 13.79 -2.35
CA LYS A 121 -8.15 14.67 -2.43
C LYS A 121 -6.99 14.05 -3.19
N CYS A 122 -6.68 12.79 -2.93
CA CYS A 122 -5.65 12.07 -3.68
C CYS A 122 -5.99 11.99 -5.18
N LYS A 123 -7.25 11.76 -5.52
CA LYS A 123 -7.71 11.75 -6.92
C LYS A 123 -7.59 13.12 -7.58
N GLU A 124 -8.00 14.19 -6.89
CA GLU A 124 -7.87 15.58 -7.37
C GLU A 124 -6.40 15.96 -7.62
N LEU A 125 -5.52 15.56 -6.72
CA LEU A 125 -4.07 15.83 -6.79
C LEU A 125 -3.30 14.87 -7.71
N GLY A 126 -3.97 13.91 -8.36
CA GLY A 126 -3.34 12.94 -9.25
C GLY A 126 -2.42 11.95 -8.53
N VAL A 127 -2.67 11.69 -7.25
CA VAL A 127 -1.88 10.76 -6.42
C VAL A 127 -2.27 9.33 -6.73
N ASP A 128 -1.33 8.51 -7.17
CA ASP A 128 -1.53 7.06 -7.30
C ASP A 128 -1.41 6.39 -5.92
N LEU A 129 -2.53 5.91 -5.39
CA LEU A 129 -2.59 5.21 -4.10
C LEU A 129 -1.85 3.87 -4.10
N ASN A 130 -1.59 3.29 -5.28
CA ASN A 130 -0.79 2.08 -5.41
C ASN A 130 0.72 2.36 -5.43
N ALA A 131 1.11 3.64 -5.56
CA ALA A 131 2.51 4.04 -5.53
C ALA A 131 3.06 3.97 -4.10
N PRO A 132 4.25 3.39 -3.84
CA PRO A 132 4.95 3.61 -2.57
C PRO A 132 5.39 5.08 -2.46
N THR A 133 5.63 5.55 -1.24
CA THR A 133 6.26 6.85 -1.01
C THR A 133 7.70 6.78 -1.54
N ILE A 134 7.99 7.52 -2.60
CA ILE A 134 9.32 7.56 -3.21
C ILE A 134 10.01 8.82 -2.72
N ASP A 135 11.08 8.67 -1.95
CA ASP A 135 12.03 9.76 -1.78
C ASP A 135 12.64 10.10 -3.13
N ARG A 136 12.91 11.39 -3.37
CA ARG A 136 13.33 12.00 -4.65
C ARG A 136 14.48 11.25 -5.34
N GLU A 137 14.22 10.08 -5.90
CA GLU A 137 15.17 9.44 -6.81
C GLU A 137 15.03 10.00 -8.23
N VAL A 138 16.15 10.03 -8.92
CA VAL A 138 16.17 10.34 -10.35
C VAL A 138 15.41 9.25 -11.10
N ILE A 139 14.15 9.52 -11.46
CA ILE A 139 13.34 8.58 -12.23
C ILE A 139 13.93 8.50 -13.65
N ARG A 140 14.37 7.29 -14.04
CA ARG A 140 14.95 7.02 -15.36
C ARG A 140 13.85 6.73 -16.39
N LYS A 141 14.22 6.73 -17.67
CA LYS A 141 13.31 6.34 -18.76
C LYS A 141 13.04 4.84 -18.75
N GLU A 142 14.06 4.05 -18.41
CA GLU A 142 13.99 2.60 -18.30
C GLU A 142 13.16 2.20 -17.08
N LEU A 143 12.49 1.04 -17.15
CA LEU A 143 11.75 0.49 -16.03
C LEU A 143 12.70 0.19 -14.87
N GLN A 144 12.45 0.82 -13.74
CA GLN A 144 13.15 0.59 -12.47
C GLN A 144 12.27 -0.26 -11.54
N CYS A 145 12.89 -0.93 -10.58
CA CYS A 145 12.19 -1.74 -9.62
C CYS A 145 12.77 -1.55 -8.22
N ARG A 146 11.88 -1.38 -7.24
CA ARG A 146 12.19 -1.47 -5.81
C ARG A 146 11.48 -2.68 -5.22
N ILE A 147 12.14 -3.30 -4.26
CA ILE A 147 11.63 -4.44 -3.51
C ILE A 147 11.27 -3.98 -2.11
N TYR A 148 10.16 -4.48 -1.60
CA TYR A 148 9.66 -4.23 -0.26
C TYR A 148 9.36 -5.56 0.45
N PRO A 149 9.37 -5.59 1.79
CA PRO A 149 8.87 -6.74 2.53
C PRO A 149 7.45 -7.09 2.12
N LEU A 150 7.11 -8.37 2.19
CA LEU A 150 5.76 -8.86 1.90
C LEU A 150 4.70 -8.15 2.77
N GLY A 151 3.63 -7.67 2.15
CA GLY A 151 2.55 -6.93 2.80
C GLY A 151 2.89 -5.46 3.14
N TYR A 152 3.98 -4.93 2.60
CA TYR A 152 4.34 -3.52 2.77
C TYR A 152 3.51 -2.60 1.87
N LEU A 153 3.20 -3.04 0.64
CA LEU A 153 2.36 -2.33 -0.31
C LEU A 153 0.91 -2.82 -0.20
N GLU A 154 -0.02 -1.96 -0.59
CA GLU A 154 -1.45 -2.26 -0.62
C GLU A 154 -2.00 -2.06 -2.04
N ARG A 155 -3.19 -2.66 -2.31
CA ARG A 155 -3.90 -2.49 -3.60
C ARG A 155 -3.07 -2.89 -4.81
N TYR A 156 -2.57 -4.12 -4.79
CA TYR A 156 -1.75 -4.67 -5.87
C TYR A 156 -2.48 -4.63 -7.21
N LYS A 157 -1.76 -4.23 -8.27
CA LYS A 157 -2.23 -4.24 -9.65
C LYS A 157 -1.79 -5.47 -10.42
N TYR A 158 -0.66 -6.07 -10.01
CA TYR A 158 -0.04 -7.16 -10.74
C TYR A 158 0.39 -8.28 -9.81
N THR A 159 0.54 -9.47 -10.40
CA THR A 159 1.36 -10.54 -9.83
C THR A 159 2.51 -10.87 -10.75
N VAL A 160 3.63 -11.28 -10.16
CA VAL A 160 4.79 -11.82 -10.88
C VAL A 160 5.15 -13.14 -10.23
N ILE A 161 5.40 -14.18 -11.06
CA ILE A 161 5.67 -15.52 -10.58
C ILE A 161 7.06 -15.95 -11.03
N CYS A 162 8.01 -16.05 -10.11
CA CYS A 162 9.30 -16.66 -10.32
C CYS A 162 9.13 -18.18 -10.24
N THR A 163 9.19 -18.86 -11.37
CA THR A 163 8.83 -20.27 -11.46
C THR A 163 10.10 -21.15 -11.47
N SER A 164 10.14 -22.15 -10.58
CA SER A 164 11.26 -23.07 -10.41
C SER A 164 10.85 -24.53 -10.62
N TYR A 165 11.71 -25.30 -11.29
CA TYR A 165 11.60 -26.75 -11.43
C TYR A 165 12.95 -27.40 -11.19
N GLN A 166 13.05 -28.27 -10.20
CA GLN A 166 14.28 -28.95 -9.81
C GLN A 166 15.47 -27.99 -9.61
N GLY A 167 15.23 -26.85 -8.96
CA GLY A 167 16.24 -25.83 -8.69
C GLY A 167 16.65 -24.97 -9.89
N LYS A 168 15.97 -25.09 -11.02
CA LYS A 168 16.19 -24.31 -12.25
C LYS A 168 15.02 -23.39 -12.52
N TRP A 169 15.25 -22.31 -13.26
CA TRP A 169 14.24 -21.31 -13.54
C TRP A 169 13.44 -21.59 -14.82
N ILE A 170 12.14 -21.37 -14.78
CA ILE A 170 11.26 -21.49 -15.95
C ILE A 170 10.86 -20.09 -16.38
N LEU A 171 11.07 -19.78 -17.66
CA LEU A 171 10.60 -18.54 -18.28
C LEU A 171 9.73 -18.85 -19.50
N SER A 172 8.84 -17.93 -19.80
CA SER A 172 7.94 -17.96 -20.96
C SER A 172 8.46 -17.03 -22.06
N LYS A 173 8.13 -17.33 -23.31
CA LYS A 173 8.48 -16.49 -24.46
C LYS A 173 7.23 -16.10 -25.20
N HIS A 174 6.98 -14.79 -25.26
CA HIS A 174 5.83 -14.24 -25.95
C HIS A 174 5.94 -14.39 -27.48
N LYS A 175 4.81 -14.64 -28.19
CA LYS A 175 4.77 -14.82 -29.64
C LYS A 175 5.32 -13.65 -30.44
N LYS A 176 5.16 -12.43 -29.92
CA LYS A 176 5.57 -11.16 -30.59
C LYS A 176 6.93 -10.64 -30.14
N ARG A 177 7.56 -11.26 -29.13
CA ARG A 177 8.85 -10.82 -28.57
C ARG A 177 9.92 -11.90 -28.77
N ASN A 178 11.18 -11.48 -28.86
CA ASN A 178 12.29 -12.42 -28.94
C ASN A 178 13.05 -12.53 -27.61
N THR A 179 12.42 -12.17 -26.53
CA THR A 179 12.95 -12.14 -25.16
C THR A 179 12.16 -13.07 -24.26
N TRP A 180 12.78 -13.45 -23.14
CA TRP A 180 12.21 -14.31 -22.11
C TRP A 180 11.63 -13.47 -20.98
N GLU A 181 10.52 -13.89 -20.42
CA GLU A 181 9.85 -13.17 -19.34
C GLU A 181 9.35 -14.11 -18.24
N THR A 182 9.25 -13.57 -17.04
CA THR A 182 8.54 -14.17 -15.90
C THR A 182 7.06 -14.24 -16.20
N GLN A 183 6.40 -15.29 -15.73
CA GLN A 183 4.94 -15.35 -15.74
C GLN A 183 4.36 -14.25 -14.86
N GLY A 184 3.19 -13.73 -15.23
CA GLY A 184 2.49 -12.73 -14.44
C GLY A 184 1.59 -11.82 -15.23
N GLY A 185 0.63 -11.20 -14.54
CA GLY A 185 -0.34 -10.33 -15.17
C GLY A 185 -1.12 -9.48 -14.20
N HIS A 186 -2.15 -8.82 -14.73
CA HIS A 186 -3.04 -7.97 -13.96
C HIS A 186 -3.95 -8.79 -13.05
N ILE A 187 -4.17 -8.28 -11.85
CA ILE A 187 -5.19 -8.78 -10.94
C ILE A 187 -6.54 -8.26 -11.43
N GLU A 188 -7.48 -9.17 -11.70
CA GLU A 188 -8.82 -8.85 -12.15
C GLU A 188 -9.73 -8.48 -10.98
N ASP A 189 -10.87 -7.83 -11.27
CA ASP A 189 -11.85 -7.42 -10.26
C ASP A 189 -12.36 -8.62 -9.43
N GLY A 190 -12.18 -8.55 -8.13
CA GLY A 190 -12.56 -9.61 -7.19
C GLY A 190 -11.57 -10.77 -7.07
N GLU A 191 -10.46 -10.73 -7.79
CA GLU A 191 -9.39 -11.72 -7.72
C GLU A 191 -8.40 -11.39 -6.60
N THR A 192 -7.97 -12.42 -5.84
CA THR A 192 -6.85 -12.24 -4.92
C THR A 192 -5.52 -12.31 -5.67
N PRO A 193 -4.42 -11.74 -5.13
CA PRO A 193 -3.10 -11.88 -5.75
C PRO A 193 -2.68 -13.34 -5.99
N LEU A 194 -3.05 -14.25 -5.08
CA LEU A 194 -2.74 -15.69 -5.24
C LEU A 194 -3.57 -16.34 -6.36
N ASP A 195 -4.84 -15.97 -6.51
CA ASP A 195 -5.70 -16.51 -7.58
C ASP A 195 -5.19 -16.03 -8.94
N CYS A 196 -4.84 -14.76 -9.06
CA CYS A 196 -4.18 -14.20 -10.23
C CYS A 196 -2.87 -14.95 -10.55
N ALA A 197 -2.03 -15.18 -9.55
CA ALA A 197 -0.79 -15.92 -9.76
C ALA A 197 -1.02 -17.34 -10.31
N LYS A 198 -2.04 -18.05 -9.82
CA LYS A 198 -2.40 -19.38 -10.32
C LYS A 198 -2.92 -19.34 -11.76
N ARG A 199 -3.78 -18.36 -12.07
CA ARG A 199 -4.34 -18.17 -13.41
C ARG A 199 -3.24 -17.85 -14.41
N GLU A 200 -2.42 -16.83 -14.14
CA GLU A 200 -1.34 -16.41 -15.02
C GLU A 200 -0.26 -17.51 -15.21
N LEU A 201 0.09 -18.23 -14.14
CA LEU A 201 1.00 -19.36 -14.24
C LEU A 201 0.49 -20.40 -15.22
N PHE A 202 -0.82 -20.74 -15.15
CA PHE A 202 -1.40 -21.69 -16.09
C PHE A 202 -1.48 -21.14 -17.52
N GLU A 203 -1.96 -19.89 -17.71
CA GLU A 203 -2.16 -19.28 -19.03
C GLU A 203 -0.83 -19.12 -19.78
N GLU A 204 0.23 -18.76 -19.08
CA GLU A 204 1.53 -18.47 -19.68
C GLU A 204 2.51 -19.66 -19.72
N SER A 205 2.23 -20.73 -18.99
CA SER A 205 3.12 -21.89 -18.95
C SER A 205 2.46 -23.26 -19.03
N GLY A 206 1.15 -23.34 -18.84
CA GLY A 206 0.41 -24.61 -18.74
C GLY A 206 0.60 -25.35 -17.42
N ILE A 207 1.30 -24.78 -16.45
CA ILE A 207 1.59 -25.40 -15.15
C ILE A 207 0.37 -25.26 -14.25
N LYS A 208 -0.10 -26.38 -13.68
CA LYS A 208 -1.18 -26.45 -12.68
C LYS A 208 -0.73 -27.08 -11.37
N ASP A 209 0.33 -27.84 -11.41
CA ASP A 209 0.83 -28.64 -10.29
C ASP A 209 2.12 -28.00 -9.76
N ALA A 210 1.95 -27.07 -8.84
CA ALA A 210 3.03 -26.33 -8.21
C ALA A 210 2.61 -25.83 -6.80
N ASP A 211 3.57 -25.82 -5.89
CA ASP A 211 3.44 -25.08 -4.63
C ASP A 211 3.77 -23.62 -4.85
N ILE A 212 2.91 -22.71 -4.38
CA ILE A 212 3.05 -21.26 -4.60
C ILE A 212 3.24 -20.54 -3.26
N TYR A 213 4.37 -19.87 -3.14
CA TYR A 213 4.78 -19.14 -1.93
C TYR A 213 4.85 -17.63 -2.20
N PRO A 214 4.27 -16.77 -1.34
CA PRO A 214 4.47 -15.35 -1.44
C PRO A 214 5.93 -15.00 -1.07
N VAL A 215 6.54 -14.07 -1.81
CA VAL A 215 7.95 -13.71 -1.67
C VAL A 215 8.14 -12.30 -1.13
N CYS A 216 7.68 -11.32 -1.86
CA CYS A 216 7.88 -9.90 -1.54
C CYS A 216 6.89 -9.04 -2.33
N ASP A 217 6.83 -7.77 -1.97
CA ASP A 217 6.17 -6.77 -2.78
C ASP A 217 7.18 -6.09 -3.71
N TYR A 218 6.72 -5.61 -4.85
CA TYR A 218 7.56 -4.81 -5.74
C TYR A 218 6.83 -3.56 -6.24
N TRP A 219 7.62 -2.54 -6.52
CA TRP A 219 7.20 -1.32 -7.19
C TRP A 219 8.02 -1.13 -8.45
N GLY A 220 7.36 -1.22 -9.59
CA GLY A 220 7.93 -0.93 -10.90
C GLY A 220 7.60 0.49 -11.33
N PHE A 221 8.55 1.28 -11.81
CA PHE A 221 8.35 2.66 -12.20
C PHE A 221 9.33 3.14 -13.27
N ASN A 222 8.86 4.06 -14.09
CA ASN A 222 9.66 4.83 -15.02
C ASN A 222 9.06 6.24 -15.16
N ARG A 223 9.53 7.08 -16.10
CA ARG A 223 9.02 8.44 -16.30
C ARG A 223 7.56 8.53 -16.75
N GLN A 224 6.97 7.45 -17.24
CA GLN A 224 5.65 7.45 -17.88
C GLN A 224 4.61 6.69 -17.08
N SER A 225 5.03 5.70 -16.31
CA SER A 225 4.13 4.79 -15.61
C SER A 225 4.75 4.26 -14.33
N CYS A 226 3.88 3.80 -13.46
CA CYS A 226 4.25 3.08 -12.25
C CYS A 226 3.21 1.99 -11.97
N SER A 227 3.64 0.94 -11.31
CA SER A 227 2.77 -0.16 -10.86
C SER A 227 3.36 -0.89 -9.69
N ASN A 228 2.50 -1.43 -8.85
CA ASN A 228 2.90 -2.32 -7.77
C ASN A 228 2.36 -3.72 -8.00
N GLY A 229 2.98 -4.66 -7.35
CA GLY A 229 2.51 -6.02 -7.38
C GLY A 229 3.15 -6.88 -6.30
N MET A 230 2.60 -8.08 -6.17
CA MET A 230 3.11 -9.13 -5.30
C MET A 230 3.90 -10.13 -6.12
N VAL A 231 5.04 -10.54 -5.60
CA VAL A 231 5.91 -11.57 -6.19
C VAL A 231 5.64 -12.91 -5.51
N PHE A 232 5.50 -13.93 -6.30
CA PHE A 232 5.38 -15.32 -5.86
C PHE A 232 6.52 -16.18 -6.39
N LEU A 233 6.85 -17.22 -5.64
CA LEU A 233 7.66 -18.35 -6.09
C LEU A 233 6.72 -19.52 -6.36
N ALA A 234 6.77 -20.10 -7.55
CA ALA A 234 6.11 -21.36 -7.86
C ALA A 234 7.16 -22.49 -7.97
N VAL A 235 7.03 -23.51 -7.12
CA VAL A 235 7.85 -24.73 -7.17
C VAL A 235 7.06 -25.81 -7.89
N VAL A 236 7.46 -26.11 -9.11
CA VAL A 236 6.71 -26.97 -10.04
C VAL A 236 6.98 -28.45 -9.77
N HIS A 237 5.92 -29.25 -9.73
CA HIS A 237 5.98 -30.71 -9.60
C HIS A 237 5.84 -31.39 -10.97
N SER A 238 4.95 -30.90 -11.82
CA SER A 238 4.75 -31.46 -13.16
C SER A 238 4.31 -30.40 -14.17
N PHE A 239 4.60 -30.66 -15.45
CA PHE A 239 4.22 -29.80 -16.56
C PHE A 239 2.91 -30.27 -17.19
N GLY A 240 2.07 -29.32 -17.57
CA GLY A 240 0.95 -29.53 -18.48
C GLY A 240 1.28 -29.09 -19.91
N ASN A 241 0.28 -29.16 -20.79
CA ASN A 241 0.41 -28.57 -22.13
C ASN A 241 0.25 -27.06 -22.04
N LEU A 242 1.12 -26.32 -22.75
CA LEU A 242 0.96 -24.87 -22.89
C LEU A 242 -0.38 -24.59 -23.59
N PRO A 243 -1.29 -23.83 -22.96
CA PRO A 243 -2.57 -23.52 -23.57
C PRO A 243 -2.41 -22.57 -24.77
N GLU A 244 -3.46 -22.44 -25.58
CA GLU A 244 -3.48 -21.44 -26.62
C GLU A 244 -3.56 -20.05 -25.96
N SER A 245 -2.44 -19.36 -25.90
CA SER A 245 -2.26 -18.05 -25.24
C SER A 245 -1.36 -17.15 -26.08
N GLU A 246 -0.95 -16.03 -25.57
CA GLU A 246 0.05 -15.16 -26.21
C GLU A 246 1.47 -15.73 -26.14
N MET A 247 1.72 -16.75 -25.31
CA MET A 247 3.02 -17.42 -25.21
C MET A 247 3.19 -18.48 -26.29
N LYS A 248 4.40 -18.61 -26.81
CA LYS A 248 4.76 -19.62 -27.82
C LYS A 248 5.59 -20.78 -27.28
N GLU A 249 6.29 -20.55 -26.18
CA GLU A 249 7.31 -21.45 -25.68
C GLU A 249 7.57 -21.21 -24.19
N ILE A 250 7.80 -22.28 -23.44
CA ILE A 250 8.40 -22.24 -22.12
C ILE A 250 9.75 -22.96 -22.14
N LYS A 251 10.69 -22.53 -21.31
CA LYS A 251 12.01 -23.16 -21.24
C LYS A 251 12.59 -23.12 -19.83
N VAL A 252 13.31 -24.17 -19.49
CA VAL A 252 14.05 -24.33 -18.24
C VAL A 252 15.46 -23.81 -18.42
N PHE A 253 15.95 -22.99 -17.50
CA PHE A 253 17.28 -22.39 -17.50
C PHE A 253 18.01 -22.68 -16.20
N ASP A 254 19.29 -23.02 -16.26
CA ASP A 254 20.13 -23.15 -15.06
C ASP A 254 20.38 -21.79 -14.39
N THR A 255 20.47 -20.73 -15.18
CA THR A 255 20.60 -19.32 -14.76
C THR A 255 19.75 -18.46 -15.65
N LEU A 256 19.40 -17.24 -15.19
CA LEU A 256 18.62 -16.30 -16.02
C LEU A 256 19.34 -16.00 -17.34
N PRO A 257 18.64 -16.08 -18.50
CA PRO A 257 19.22 -15.75 -19.80
C PRO A 257 19.51 -14.25 -19.93
N ALA A 258 20.40 -13.88 -20.84
CA ALA A 258 20.72 -12.48 -21.12
C ALA A 258 19.57 -11.73 -21.80
N GLU A 259 18.75 -12.44 -22.61
CA GLU A 259 17.65 -11.87 -23.39
C GLU A 259 16.35 -11.81 -22.57
N LEU A 260 16.35 -11.06 -21.47
CA LEU A 260 15.16 -10.82 -20.66
C LEU A 260 14.33 -9.67 -21.22
N THR A 261 12.99 -9.79 -21.13
CA THR A 261 12.05 -8.71 -21.44
C THR A 261 12.23 -7.54 -20.47
N TYR A 262 12.50 -7.85 -19.19
CA TYR A 262 12.68 -6.85 -18.12
C TYR A 262 14.03 -7.02 -17.42
N PRO A 263 15.17 -6.69 -18.09
CA PRO A 263 16.50 -6.98 -17.56
C PRO A 263 16.88 -6.19 -16.31
N GLN A 264 16.20 -5.07 -16.03
CA GLN A 264 16.44 -4.24 -14.83
C GLN A 264 15.60 -4.69 -13.62
N THR A 265 14.56 -5.49 -13.85
CA THR A 265 13.58 -5.90 -12.84
C THR A 265 13.70 -7.39 -12.52
N SER A 266 13.60 -8.27 -13.52
CA SER A 266 13.55 -9.72 -13.30
C SER A 266 14.69 -10.26 -12.43
N PRO A 267 15.97 -9.87 -12.59
CA PRO A 267 17.04 -10.42 -11.75
C PRO A 267 16.85 -10.09 -10.25
N LYS A 268 16.28 -8.95 -9.92
CA LYS A 268 16.00 -8.56 -8.53
C LYS A 268 14.91 -9.44 -7.92
N LEU A 269 13.83 -9.70 -8.68
CA LEU A 269 12.71 -10.52 -8.24
C LEU A 269 13.16 -11.98 -8.04
N TYR A 270 13.96 -12.51 -8.96
CA TYR A 270 14.50 -13.86 -8.84
C TYR A 270 15.47 -14.01 -7.67
N ALA A 271 16.26 -12.99 -7.35
CA ALA A 271 17.13 -13.00 -6.17
C ALA A 271 16.32 -13.09 -4.85
N GLU A 272 15.17 -12.44 -4.76
CA GLU A 272 14.28 -12.60 -3.60
C GLU A 272 13.61 -13.98 -3.59
N ALA A 273 13.14 -14.48 -4.73
CA ALA A 273 12.55 -15.81 -4.85
C ALA A 273 13.54 -16.92 -4.48
N GLU A 274 14.82 -16.77 -4.83
CA GLU A 274 15.89 -17.72 -4.49
C GLU A 274 16.09 -17.83 -2.96
N LYS A 275 15.97 -16.74 -2.22
CA LYS A 275 16.03 -16.78 -0.74
C LYS A 275 14.91 -17.65 -0.15
N VAL A 276 13.70 -17.54 -0.69
CA VAL A 276 12.55 -18.37 -0.28
C VAL A 276 12.78 -19.82 -0.70
N LEU A 277 13.21 -20.07 -1.96
CA LEU A 277 13.50 -21.40 -2.47
C LEU A 277 14.53 -22.15 -1.62
N ASN A 278 15.55 -21.45 -1.12
CA ASN A 278 16.60 -22.02 -0.27
C ASN A 278 16.15 -22.23 1.20
N SER A 279 14.98 -21.73 1.59
CA SER A 279 14.44 -21.84 2.95
C SER A 279 13.38 -22.91 3.12
N ILE A 280 12.86 -23.46 2.02
CA ILE A 280 11.85 -24.53 1.97
C ILE A 280 12.48 -25.85 1.53
#